data_3a83d67500c4530a30cc53789bd4dd84
#
_entry.id   3a83d67500c4530a30cc53789bd4dd84
#
_cell.length_a   1.000
_cell.length_b   1.000
_cell.length_c   1.000
_cell.angle_alpha   90.00
_cell.angle_beta   90.00
_cell.angle_gamma   90.00
#
_symmetry.space_group_name_H-M   'P 1'
#
loop_
_entity.id
_entity.type
_entity.pdbx_description
1 polymer ?
#
loop_
_entity_poly.entity_id
_entity_poly.type
_entity_poly.pdbx_seq_one_letter_code
_entity_poly.pdbx_strand_id
1 'polypeptide(L)'
;MVIVRLLVWVVLVALISARVNAGAPNRHNVDFSGSWELDYQLSDHPSEKIRYLYIQARAQAERAAERAQNSRRYVDPSIFNVQSIVGLGRLAEKIAQATVLTIVQEDDHIVINRNEDFALVCDFGEKGWQENAIGIEGCTWDEDQLAFQIALPDGLRVLQQFSIAADRSRINVATTVKVSGISYPFTLNRVYMPFEPGEGMFQCTYTIANQTTCTLSDRNE
;
A
#
# COMPACT_ATOMS: atom_id res chain seq x y z
N MET A 1 -12.18 37.20 58.05
CA MET A 1 -13.08 36.69 56.98
C MET A 1 -12.54 36.86 55.56
N VAL A 2 -11.71 37.82 55.27
CA VAL A 2 -11.17 38.09 53.91
C VAL A 2 -10.08 37.07 53.52
N ILE A 3 -9.22 36.66 54.43
CA ILE A 3 -8.08 35.70 54.17
C ILE A 3 -8.59 34.32 53.80
N VAL A 4 -9.68 33.83 54.44
CA VAL A 4 -10.25 32.51 54.12
C VAL A 4 -10.86 32.46 52.73
N ARG A 5 -11.43 33.56 52.27
CA ARG A 5 -12.01 33.68 50.91
C ARG A 5 -10.92 33.68 49.82
N LEU A 6 -9.77 34.26 50.07
CA LEU A 6 -8.62 34.27 49.15
C LEU A 6 -8.01 32.87 48.99
N LEU A 7 -7.87 32.11 50.07
CA LEU A 7 -7.37 30.72 50.06
C LEU A 7 -8.27 29.76 49.28
N VAL A 8 -9.58 29.91 49.38
CA VAL A 8 -10.57 29.11 48.63
C VAL A 8 -10.48 29.35 47.14
N TRP A 9 -10.26 30.61 46.72
CA TRP A 9 -10.10 30.95 45.31
C TRP A 9 -8.81 30.43 44.72
N VAL A 10 -7.68 30.43 45.42
CA VAL A 10 -6.39 29.90 44.97
C VAL A 10 -6.47 28.37 44.81
N VAL A 11 -7.15 27.65 45.73
CA VAL A 11 -7.33 26.19 45.60
C VAL A 11 -8.27 25.84 44.43
N LEU A 12 -9.30 26.64 44.16
CA LEU A 12 -10.22 26.40 43.03
C LEU A 12 -9.54 26.61 41.69
N VAL A 13 -8.64 27.59 41.56
CA VAL A 13 -7.89 27.86 40.33
C VAL A 13 -6.83 26.79 40.07
N ALA A 14 -6.22 26.24 41.14
CA ALA A 14 -5.23 25.14 41.01
C ALA A 14 -5.87 23.81 40.57
N LEU A 15 -7.14 23.57 40.85
CA LEU A 15 -7.85 22.37 40.40
C LEU A 15 -8.32 22.40 38.94
N ILE A 16 -8.34 23.57 38.30
CA ILE A 16 -8.74 23.73 36.90
C ILE A 16 -7.57 23.49 35.93
N SER A 17 -6.31 23.58 36.42
CA SER A 17 -5.11 23.49 35.58
C SER A 17 -4.63 22.06 35.27
N ALA A 18 -5.27 21.02 35.80
CA ALA A 18 -4.88 19.62 35.59
C ALA A 18 -5.75 18.90 34.54
N ARG A 19 -6.17 19.60 33.50
CA ARG A 19 -6.56 18.94 32.28
C ARG A 19 -5.29 18.68 31.47
N VAL A 20 -4.56 17.62 31.84
CA VAL A 20 -3.64 16.97 30.93
C VAL A 20 -4.49 16.55 29.72
N ASN A 21 -4.29 17.24 28.60
CA ASN A 21 -4.67 16.69 27.32
C ASN A 21 -3.82 15.43 27.11
N ALA A 22 -4.23 14.32 27.67
CA ALA A 22 -3.91 13.04 27.10
C ALA A 22 -4.54 13.11 25.71
N GLY A 23 -3.72 13.36 24.69
CA GLY A 23 -4.11 13.23 23.29
C GLY A 23 -4.80 11.87 23.22
N ALA A 24 -6.10 11.88 22.82
CA ALA A 24 -6.78 10.62 22.58
C ALA A 24 -5.89 9.84 21.59
N PRO A 25 -5.54 8.58 21.87
CA PRO A 25 -4.87 7.76 20.87
C PRO A 25 -5.73 7.86 19.61
N ASN A 26 -5.10 8.18 18.49
CA ASN A 26 -5.73 8.21 17.18
C ASN A 26 -6.10 6.75 16.86
N ARG A 27 -7.18 6.26 17.45
CA ARG A 27 -7.70 4.91 17.18
C ARG A 27 -8.38 4.97 15.82
N HIS A 28 -7.63 4.61 14.80
CA HIS A 28 -8.24 4.20 13.57
C HIS A 28 -9.11 2.98 13.89
N ASN A 29 -10.39 3.03 13.52
CA ASN A 29 -11.37 1.97 13.83
C ASN A 29 -11.12 0.70 13.00
N VAL A 30 -10.06 0.67 12.20
CA VAL A 30 -9.75 -0.39 11.25
C VAL A 30 -8.61 -1.24 11.81
N ASP A 31 -8.86 -2.53 11.95
CA ASP A 31 -7.90 -3.52 12.40
C ASP A 31 -7.57 -4.50 11.26
N PHE A 32 -6.31 -4.48 10.82
CA PHE A 32 -5.77 -5.36 9.78
C PHE A 32 -5.15 -6.64 10.35
N SER A 33 -5.06 -6.80 11.69
CA SER A 33 -4.37 -7.92 12.32
C SER A 33 -4.88 -9.27 11.83
N GLY A 34 -3.97 -10.22 11.67
CA GLY A 34 -4.29 -11.59 11.26
C GLY A 34 -3.37 -12.12 10.17
N SER A 35 -3.67 -13.32 9.71
CA SER A 35 -3.01 -13.97 8.60
C SER A 35 -3.93 -13.98 7.39
N TRP A 36 -3.35 -13.67 6.22
CA TRP A 36 -4.08 -13.42 4.99
C TRP A 36 -3.38 -14.13 3.83
N GLU A 37 -4.12 -14.89 3.04
CA GLU A 37 -3.62 -15.61 1.85
C GLU A 37 -4.16 -14.97 0.57
N LEU A 38 -3.31 -14.90 -0.46
CA LEU A 38 -3.64 -14.30 -1.74
C LEU A 38 -4.75 -15.07 -2.46
N ASP A 39 -5.84 -14.39 -2.79
CA ASP A 39 -6.87 -14.88 -3.70
C ASP A 39 -6.47 -14.56 -5.14
N TYR A 40 -6.06 -15.59 -5.88
CA TYR A 40 -5.64 -15.46 -7.27
C TYR A 40 -6.79 -15.14 -8.22
N GLN A 41 -8.04 -15.47 -7.87
CA GLN A 41 -9.19 -15.24 -8.73
C GLN A 41 -9.68 -13.80 -8.66
N LEU A 42 -9.60 -13.19 -7.47
CA LEU A 42 -9.99 -11.80 -7.26
C LEU A 42 -8.86 -10.81 -7.48
N SER A 43 -7.63 -11.30 -7.62
CA SER A 43 -6.42 -10.47 -7.82
C SER A 43 -6.19 -10.17 -9.29
N ASP A 44 -5.61 -9.00 -9.57
CA ASP A 44 -5.16 -8.66 -10.92
C ASP A 44 -4.08 -9.63 -11.43
N HIS A 45 -4.16 -10.00 -12.71
CA HIS A 45 -3.10 -10.71 -13.40
C HIS A 45 -2.09 -9.71 -13.99
N PRO A 46 -0.82 -9.71 -13.53
CA PRO A 46 0.17 -8.71 -13.95
C PRO A 46 0.35 -8.61 -15.46
N SER A 47 0.43 -9.77 -16.14
CA SER A 47 0.60 -9.84 -17.59
C SER A 47 -0.57 -9.22 -18.37
N GLU A 48 -1.80 -9.38 -17.89
CA GLU A 48 -2.99 -8.80 -18.50
C GLU A 48 -3.02 -7.28 -18.29
N LYS A 49 -2.69 -6.81 -17.10
CA LYS A 49 -2.57 -5.37 -16.80
C LYS A 49 -1.48 -4.72 -17.64
N ILE A 50 -0.31 -5.33 -17.77
CA ILE A 50 0.78 -4.84 -18.62
C ILE A 50 0.31 -4.75 -20.07
N ARG A 51 -0.32 -5.81 -20.59
CA ARG A 51 -0.86 -5.84 -21.95
C ARG A 51 -1.90 -4.74 -22.18
N TYR A 52 -2.81 -4.56 -21.25
CA TYR A 52 -3.85 -3.53 -21.31
C TYR A 52 -3.24 -2.13 -21.37
N LEU A 53 -2.33 -1.80 -20.46
CA LEU A 53 -1.65 -0.50 -20.45
C LEU A 53 -0.80 -0.26 -21.70
N TYR A 54 -0.13 -1.30 -22.20
CA TYR A 54 0.61 -1.24 -23.45
C TYR A 54 -0.29 -0.80 -24.62
N ILE A 55 -1.45 -1.44 -24.77
CA ILE A 55 -2.42 -1.11 -25.82
C ILE A 55 -2.93 0.33 -25.67
N GLN A 56 -3.26 0.74 -24.45
CA GLN A 56 -3.73 2.09 -24.16
C GLN A 56 -2.67 3.15 -24.48
N ALA A 57 -1.43 2.95 -24.03
CA ALA A 57 -0.32 3.87 -24.29
C ALA A 57 -0.01 3.99 -25.77
N ARG A 58 -0.01 2.88 -26.50
CA ARG A 58 0.19 2.88 -27.95
C ARG A 58 -0.91 3.65 -28.68
N ALA A 59 -2.17 3.38 -28.36
CA ALA A 59 -3.28 4.09 -28.98
C ALA A 59 -3.26 5.60 -28.72
N GLN A 60 -2.79 6.01 -27.53
CA GLN A 60 -2.65 7.44 -27.21
C GLN A 60 -1.45 8.07 -27.92
N ALA A 61 -0.34 7.36 -28.05
CA ALA A 61 0.82 7.83 -28.82
C ALA A 61 0.45 8.06 -30.30
N GLU A 62 -0.30 7.14 -30.91
CA GLU A 62 -0.81 7.27 -32.28
C GLU A 62 -1.70 8.50 -32.42
N ARG A 63 -2.68 8.70 -31.53
CA ARG A 63 -3.54 9.90 -31.54
C ARG A 63 -2.78 11.20 -31.30
N ALA A 64 -1.75 11.18 -30.44
CA ALA A 64 -0.90 12.34 -30.20
C ALA A 64 -0.08 12.71 -31.44
N ALA A 65 0.45 11.71 -32.14
CA ALA A 65 1.20 11.91 -33.40
C ALA A 65 0.30 12.51 -34.49
N GLU A 66 -0.91 12.01 -34.67
CA GLU A 66 -1.91 12.55 -35.61
C GLU A 66 -2.23 14.03 -35.32
N ARG A 67 -2.48 14.36 -34.03
CA ARG A 67 -2.74 15.74 -33.61
C ARG A 67 -1.54 16.67 -33.84
N ALA A 68 -0.33 16.16 -33.58
CA ALA A 68 0.90 16.92 -33.83
C ALA A 68 1.09 17.24 -35.30
N GLN A 69 0.85 16.29 -36.20
CA GLN A 69 0.89 16.52 -37.66
C GLN A 69 -0.11 17.62 -38.06
N ASN A 70 -1.33 17.57 -37.53
CA ASN A 70 -2.38 18.52 -37.88
C ASN A 70 -2.18 19.92 -37.30
N SER A 71 -1.51 20.02 -36.11
CA SER A 71 -1.36 21.29 -35.37
C SER A 71 0.05 21.92 -35.48
N ARG A 72 0.99 21.29 -36.16
CA ARG A 72 2.43 21.65 -36.21
C ARG A 72 3.06 21.80 -34.81
N ARG A 73 2.49 21.15 -33.78
CA ARG A 73 3.04 21.13 -32.42
C ARG A 73 3.89 19.88 -32.25
N TYR A 74 5.09 20.06 -31.71
CA TYR A 74 5.93 18.94 -31.29
C TYR A 74 5.31 18.28 -30.07
N VAL A 75 5.06 16.98 -30.13
CA VAL A 75 4.71 16.14 -29.00
C VAL A 75 5.91 15.22 -28.74
N ASP A 76 6.49 15.29 -27.54
CA ASP A 76 7.60 14.43 -27.17
C ASP A 76 7.13 12.96 -27.10
N PRO A 77 7.64 12.08 -27.98
CA PRO A 77 7.22 10.67 -27.99
C PRO A 77 7.68 9.91 -26.74
N SER A 78 8.66 10.43 -25.97
CA SER A 78 9.20 9.78 -24.78
C SER A 78 8.17 9.66 -23.64
N ILE A 79 7.14 10.54 -23.64
CA ILE A 79 6.04 10.49 -22.66
C ILE A 79 5.26 9.17 -22.75
N PHE A 80 5.31 8.49 -23.89
CA PHE A 80 4.63 7.23 -24.17
C PHE A 80 5.60 6.05 -24.26
N ASN A 81 6.70 6.09 -23.51
CA ASN A 81 7.70 5.02 -23.57
C ASN A 81 7.12 3.69 -23.06
N VAL A 82 6.74 2.88 -24.03
CA VAL A 82 6.10 1.57 -23.82
C VAL A 82 6.99 0.60 -23.04
N GLN A 83 8.30 0.64 -23.25
CA GLN A 83 9.23 -0.24 -22.51
C GLN A 83 9.26 0.13 -21.03
N SER A 84 9.15 1.41 -20.72
CA SER A 84 9.07 1.86 -19.32
C SER A 84 7.80 1.37 -18.64
N ILE A 85 6.67 1.30 -19.33
CA ILE A 85 5.41 0.74 -18.79
C ILE A 85 5.59 -0.73 -18.43
N VAL A 86 6.24 -1.52 -19.26
CA VAL A 86 6.56 -2.92 -18.97
C VAL A 86 7.49 -3.03 -17.78
N GLY A 87 8.50 -2.15 -17.68
CA GLY A 87 9.41 -2.07 -16.54
C GLY A 87 8.67 -1.76 -15.22
N LEU A 88 7.77 -0.76 -15.23
CA LEU A 88 6.93 -0.44 -14.07
C LEU A 88 6.03 -1.60 -13.68
N GLY A 89 5.45 -2.29 -14.66
CA GLY A 89 4.60 -3.45 -14.41
C GLY A 89 5.35 -4.60 -13.73
N ARG A 90 6.55 -4.92 -14.20
CA ARG A 90 7.41 -5.94 -13.59
C ARG A 90 7.85 -5.56 -12.18
N LEU A 91 8.15 -4.28 -11.95
CA LEU A 91 8.50 -3.80 -10.62
C LEU A 91 7.30 -3.91 -9.67
N ALA A 92 6.11 -3.50 -10.10
CA ALA A 92 4.88 -3.64 -9.31
C ALA A 92 4.58 -5.11 -8.99
N GLU A 93 4.76 -6.01 -9.96
CA GLU A 93 4.61 -7.45 -9.78
C GLU A 93 5.59 -7.99 -8.72
N LYS A 94 6.87 -7.58 -8.81
CA LYS A 94 7.91 -7.99 -7.84
C LYS A 94 7.61 -7.48 -6.44
N ILE A 95 7.13 -6.25 -6.30
CA ILE A 95 6.76 -5.67 -5.00
C ILE A 95 5.51 -6.36 -4.42
N ALA A 96 4.53 -6.71 -5.27
CA ALA A 96 3.26 -7.30 -4.88
C ALA A 96 3.25 -8.85 -4.98
N GLN A 97 4.42 -9.50 -4.91
CA GLN A 97 4.54 -10.96 -5.11
C GLN A 97 4.12 -11.78 -3.89
N ALA A 98 4.01 -11.16 -2.71
CA ALA A 98 3.68 -11.86 -1.48
C ALA A 98 2.38 -12.65 -1.63
N THR A 99 2.41 -13.94 -1.28
CA THR A 99 1.24 -14.82 -1.30
C THR A 99 0.58 -14.93 0.06
N VAL A 100 1.31 -14.61 1.11
CA VAL A 100 0.83 -14.59 2.49
C VAL A 100 1.26 -13.28 3.15
N LEU A 101 0.33 -12.66 3.88
CA LEU A 101 0.59 -11.54 4.76
C LEU A 101 0.28 -11.97 6.18
N THR A 102 1.19 -11.68 7.11
CA THR A 102 0.91 -11.77 8.55
C THR A 102 1.03 -10.37 9.14
N ILE A 103 -0.07 -9.83 9.62
CA ILE A 103 -0.18 -8.45 10.08
C ILE A 103 -0.35 -8.45 11.59
N VAL A 104 0.50 -7.69 12.26
CA VAL A 104 0.40 -7.37 13.69
C VAL A 104 0.21 -5.87 13.81
N GLN A 105 -0.91 -5.46 14.39
CA GLN A 105 -1.27 -4.06 14.58
C GLN A 105 -1.44 -3.77 16.06
N GLU A 106 -0.71 -2.76 16.52
CA GLU A 106 -0.81 -2.19 17.87
C GLU A 106 -1.30 -0.73 17.77
N ASP A 107 -1.48 -0.05 18.89
CA ASP A 107 -2.05 1.31 18.91
C ASP A 107 -1.22 2.33 18.09
N ASP A 108 0.10 2.21 18.11
CA ASP A 108 1.05 3.14 17.48
C ASP A 108 2.00 2.48 16.47
N HIS A 109 1.83 1.19 16.24
CA HIS A 109 2.75 0.40 15.45
C HIS A 109 2.03 -0.67 14.62
N ILE A 110 2.45 -0.84 13.37
CA ILE A 110 1.96 -1.93 12.51
C ILE A 110 3.13 -2.60 11.78
N VAL A 111 3.13 -3.92 11.79
CA VAL A 111 4.10 -4.75 11.06
C VAL A 111 3.35 -5.65 10.09
N ILE A 112 3.72 -5.58 8.82
CA ILE A 112 3.19 -6.45 7.77
C ILE A 112 4.32 -7.35 7.28
N ASN A 113 4.34 -8.59 7.75
CA ASN A 113 5.27 -9.61 7.26
C ASN A 113 4.74 -10.18 5.94
N ARG A 114 5.64 -10.35 4.96
CA ARG A 114 5.34 -10.77 3.60
C ARG A 114 6.17 -11.99 3.22
N ASN A 115 5.70 -13.18 3.56
CA ASN A 115 6.45 -14.44 3.36
C ASN A 115 7.94 -14.30 3.76
N GLU A 116 8.84 -14.49 2.74
CA GLU A 116 10.29 -14.39 2.88
C GLU A 116 10.84 -12.98 2.58
N ASP A 117 9.97 -12.04 2.18
CA ASP A 117 10.33 -10.66 1.85
C ASP A 117 10.47 -9.79 3.13
N PHE A 118 11.07 -8.61 2.96
CA PHE A 118 11.18 -7.63 4.03
C PHE A 118 9.79 -7.21 4.54
N ALA A 119 9.65 -7.13 5.86
CA ALA A 119 8.44 -6.60 6.48
C ALA A 119 8.27 -5.10 6.18
N LEU A 120 7.01 -4.66 6.02
CA LEU A 120 6.67 -3.25 6.11
C LEU A 120 6.41 -2.92 7.56
N VAL A 121 7.05 -1.88 8.05
CA VAL A 121 6.92 -1.42 9.44
C VAL A 121 6.46 0.02 9.43
N CYS A 122 5.49 0.35 10.26
CA CYS A 122 4.96 1.69 10.42
C CYS A 122 4.86 2.04 11.89
N ASP A 123 5.58 3.08 12.30
CA ASP A 123 5.49 3.72 13.62
C ASP A 123 4.74 5.04 13.48
N PHE A 124 3.54 5.11 14.07
CA PHE A 124 2.72 6.32 14.03
C PHE A 124 3.09 7.36 15.09
N GLY A 125 3.90 6.96 16.09
CA GLY A 125 4.38 7.83 17.19
C GLY A 125 5.57 8.71 16.84
N GLU A 126 6.36 8.32 15.83
CA GLU A 126 7.49 9.08 15.31
C GLU A 126 7.14 9.77 13.99
N LYS A 127 8.07 10.56 13.43
CA LYS A 127 7.86 11.21 12.14
C LYS A 127 7.58 10.13 11.09
N GLY A 128 6.36 10.08 10.58
CA GLY A 128 5.89 9.07 9.63
C GLY A 128 6.67 9.01 8.29
N TRP A 129 7.71 9.85 8.13
CA TRP A 129 8.58 9.93 6.96
C TRP A 129 10.03 9.89 7.40
N GLN A 130 10.79 8.94 6.85
CA GLN A 130 12.22 8.75 7.12
C GLN A 130 13.00 8.86 5.82
N GLU A 131 14.09 9.62 5.86
CA GLU A 131 15.07 9.69 4.78
C GLU A 131 16.21 8.72 5.10
N ASN A 132 16.54 7.86 4.16
CA ASN A 132 17.63 6.90 4.26
C ASN A 132 18.48 6.90 2.98
N ALA A 133 19.50 6.06 2.91
CA ALA A 133 20.42 6.00 1.78
C ALA A 133 19.74 5.61 0.45
N ILE A 134 18.54 5.04 0.50
CA ILE A 134 17.79 4.58 -0.68
C ILE A 134 16.84 5.67 -1.17
N GLY A 135 16.26 6.45 -0.25
CA GLY A 135 15.27 7.47 -0.57
C GLY A 135 14.47 7.92 0.64
N ILE A 136 13.28 8.42 0.40
CA ILE A 136 12.34 8.80 1.45
C ILE A 136 11.25 7.74 1.51
N GLU A 137 11.07 7.14 2.68
CA GLU A 137 10.01 6.20 2.94
C GLU A 137 9.12 6.65 4.10
N GLY A 138 7.88 6.23 4.08
CA GLY A 138 6.95 6.57 5.14
C GLY A 138 5.63 5.87 5.00
N CYS A 139 4.84 5.96 6.04
CA CYS A 139 3.51 5.42 6.11
C CYS A 139 2.57 6.42 6.77
N THR A 140 1.32 6.31 6.43
CA THR A 140 0.26 7.17 6.97
C THR A 140 -1.08 6.48 6.86
N TRP A 141 -2.02 6.92 7.68
CA TRP A 141 -3.42 6.62 7.49
C TRP A 141 -4.04 7.67 6.54
N ASP A 142 -4.82 7.19 5.60
CA ASP A 142 -5.67 7.99 4.71
C ASP A 142 -7.10 7.49 4.92
N GLU A 143 -7.83 8.16 5.81
CA GLU A 143 -9.11 7.69 6.35
C GLU A 143 -8.96 6.29 6.97
N ASP A 144 -9.62 5.28 6.39
CA ASP A 144 -9.58 3.88 6.82
C ASP A 144 -8.57 3.03 6.02
N GLN A 145 -7.66 3.67 5.27
CA GLN A 145 -6.63 3.01 4.48
C GLN A 145 -5.25 3.25 5.08
N LEU A 146 -4.44 2.21 5.11
CA LEU A 146 -3.04 2.31 5.48
C LEU A 146 -2.20 2.44 4.21
N ALA A 147 -1.42 3.50 4.09
CA ALA A 147 -0.58 3.78 2.93
C ALA A 147 0.89 3.75 3.30
N PHE A 148 1.68 2.93 2.57
CA PHE A 148 3.14 2.95 2.58
C PHE A 148 3.64 3.59 1.29
N GLN A 149 4.57 4.52 1.40
CA GLN A 149 5.16 5.17 0.24
C GLN A 149 6.68 5.16 0.32
N ILE A 150 7.30 4.87 -0.83
CA ILE A 150 8.75 4.99 -1.03
C ILE A 150 8.97 5.93 -2.21
N ALA A 151 9.79 6.96 -2.02
CA ALA A 151 10.21 7.89 -3.06
C ALA A 151 11.72 7.79 -3.25
N LEU A 152 12.14 7.33 -4.43
CA LEU A 152 13.55 7.17 -4.81
C LEU A 152 14.09 8.43 -5.51
N PRO A 153 15.43 8.69 -5.46
CA PRO A 153 16.03 9.91 -6.03
C PRO A 153 15.71 10.13 -7.51
N ASP A 154 15.61 9.06 -8.30
CA ASP A 154 15.33 9.12 -9.75
C ASP A 154 13.87 9.43 -10.09
N GLY A 155 13.06 9.85 -9.10
CA GLY A 155 11.66 10.18 -9.28
C GLY A 155 10.76 8.96 -9.40
N LEU A 156 11.28 7.76 -9.16
CA LEU A 156 10.49 6.55 -8.98
C LEU A 156 9.77 6.59 -7.64
N ARG A 157 8.48 6.35 -7.65
CA ARG A 157 7.64 6.28 -6.46
C ARG A 157 6.85 4.99 -6.43
N VAL A 158 6.82 4.37 -5.28
CA VAL A 158 6.00 3.19 -4.97
C VAL A 158 5.02 3.58 -3.88
N LEU A 159 3.75 3.29 -4.12
CA LEU A 159 2.69 3.46 -3.14
C LEU A 159 1.97 2.12 -2.97
N GLN A 160 1.88 1.63 -1.75
CA GLN A 160 1.08 0.47 -1.38
C GLN A 160 -0.04 0.93 -0.44
N GLN A 161 -1.29 0.74 -0.87
CA GLN A 161 -2.48 1.10 -0.09
C GLN A 161 -3.20 -0.17 0.33
N PHE A 162 -3.39 -0.32 1.61
CA PHE A 162 -4.10 -1.44 2.23
C PHE A 162 -5.49 -0.95 2.64
N SER A 163 -6.51 -1.69 2.23
CA SER A 163 -7.88 -1.49 2.67
C SER A 163 -8.51 -2.82 3.05
N ILE A 164 -9.39 -2.82 4.05
CA ILE A 164 -10.06 -4.02 4.51
C ILE A 164 -11.57 -3.86 4.36
N ALA A 165 -12.26 -4.93 3.98
CA ALA A 165 -13.71 -4.93 3.94
C ALA A 165 -14.29 -4.80 5.36
N ALA A 166 -15.44 -4.14 5.50
CA ALA A 166 -16.07 -3.87 6.79
C ALA A 166 -16.40 -5.16 7.58
N ASP A 167 -16.65 -6.26 6.87
CA ASP A 167 -16.88 -7.60 7.45
C ASP A 167 -15.59 -8.39 7.67
N ARG A 168 -14.43 -7.78 7.42
CA ARG A 168 -13.10 -8.41 7.50
C ARG A 168 -12.94 -9.65 6.62
N SER A 169 -13.74 -9.81 5.58
CA SER A 169 -13.68 -10.96 4.67
C SER A 169 -12.48 -10.90 3.74
N ARG A 170 -11.87 -9.74 3.53
CA ARG A 170 -10.74 -9.56 2.61
C ARG A 170 -9.96 -8.28 2.86
N ILE A 171 -8.67 -8.32 2.51
CA ILE A 171 -7.83 -7.14 2.37
C ILE A 171 -7.55 -6.92 0.88
N ASN A 172 -7.63 -5.69 0.41
CA ASN A 172 -7.14 -5.28 -0.90
C ASN A 172 -5.87 -4.46 -0.75
N VAL A 173 -4.83 -4.82 -1.50
CA VAL A 173 -3.55 -4.13 -1.55
C VAL A 173 -3.33 -3.58 -2.95
N ALA A 174 -3.45 -2.27 -3.11
CA ALA A 174 -3.17 -1.58 -4.36
C ALA A 174 -1.70 -1.13 -4.38
N THR A 175 -0.88 -1.77 -5.22
CA THR A 175 0.53 -1.40 -5.44
C THR A 175 0.64 -0.53 -6.68
N THR A 176 0.94 0.76 -6.51
CA THR A 176 1.11 1.73 -7.60
C THR A 176 2.57 2.10 -7.74
N VAL A 177 3.10 1.96 -8.94
CA VAL A 177 4.46 2.38 -9.31
C VAL A 177 4.36 3.46 -10.37
N LYS A 178 5.07 4.58 -10.14
CA LYS A 178 5.17 5.68 -11.09
C LYS A 178 6.58 6.23 -11.13
N VAL A 179 6.97 6.78 -12.27
CA VAL A 179 8.25 7.46 -12.45
C VAL A 179 8.04 8.82 -13.13
N SER A 180 8.88 9.78 -12.79
CA SER A 180 8.84 11.11 -13.40
C SER A 180 9.02 11.01 -14.92
N GLY A 181 8.22 11.76 -15.69
CA GLY A 181 8.29 11.76 -17.16
C GLY A 181 7.47 10.66 -17.85
N ILE A 182 6.83 9.74 -17.11
CA ILE A 182 5.90 8.76 -17.68
C ILE A 182 4.48 9.10 -17.21
N SER A 183 3.58 9.29 -18.19
CA SER A 183 2.21 9.73 -17.92
C SER A 183 1.31 8.65 -17.31
N TYR A 184 1.76 7.40 -17.31
CA TYR A 184 0.95 6.25 -16.86
C TYR A 184 1.58 5.58 -15.66
N PRO A 185 1.00 5.75 -14.45
CA PRO A 185 1.32 4.90 -13.33
C PRO A 185 0.84 3.47 -13.63
N PHE A 186 1.57 2.49 -13.14
CA PHE A 186 1.12 1.11 -13.14
C PHE A 186 0.58 0.76 -11.77
N THR A 187 -0.67 0.29 -11.72
CA THR A 187 -1.30 -0.18 -10.46
C THR A 187 -1.71 -1.63 -10.59
N LEU A 188 -1.32 -2.42 -9.58
CA LEU A 188 -1.67 -3.83 -9.44
C LEU A 188 -2.43 -4.02 -8.13
N ASN A 189 -3.65 -4.56 -8.21
CA ASN A 189 -4.46 -4.88 -7.04
C ASN A 189 -4.32 -6.36 -6.69
N ARG A 190 -4.04 -6.63 -5.42
CA ARG A 190 -4.01 -7.96 -4.83
C ARG A 190 -5.09 -8.06 -3.77
N VAL A 191 -5.85 -9.13 -3.81
CA VAL A 191 -6.89 -9.42 -2.81
C VAL A 191 -6.42 -10.59 -1.97
N TYR A 192 -6.55 -10.45 -0.66
CA TYR A 192 -6.18 -11.48 0.31
C TYR A 192 -7.40 -11.83 1.15
N MET A 193 -7.53 -13.11 1.45
CA MET A 193 -8.58 -13.66 2.32
C MET A 193 -7.99 -14.14 3.63
N PRO A 194 -8.75 -14.10 4.75
CA PRO A 194 -8.28 -14.63 6.03
C PRO A 194 -7.98 -16.13 5.91
N PHE A 195 -6.89 -16.58 6.53
CA PHE A 195 -6.59 -18.01 6.64
C PHE A 195 -5.96 -18.33 7.98
N GLU A 196 -6.11 -19.60 8.43
CA GLU A 196 -5.43 -20.12 9.60
C GLU A 196 -4.08 -20.73 9.17
N PRO A 197 -2.94 -20.33 9.79
CA PRO A 197 -1.64 -20.92 9.50
C PRO A 197 -1.67 -22.45 9.72
N GLY A 198 -1.37 -23.22 8.66
CA GLY A 198 -1.47 -24.68 8.65
C GLY A 198 -2.69 -25.23 7.91
N GLU A 199 -3.68 -24.41 7.60
CA GLU A 199 -4.89 -24.76 6.86
C GLU A 199 -5.01 -23.99 5.53
N GLY A 200 -3.87 -23.62 4.93
CA GLY A 200 -3.82 -22.81 3.70
C GLY A 200 -4.76 -23.36 2.63
N MET A 201 -5.54 -22.47 2.03
CA MET A 201 -6.54 -22.82 1.00
C MET A 201 -5.87 -23.30 -0.28
N PHE A 202 -4.58 -23.04 -0.47
CA PHE A 202 -3.82 -23.41 -1.65
C PHE A 202 -2.57 -24.21 -1.29
N GLN A 203 -2.35 -25.34 -1.98
CA GLN A 203 -1.07 -26.03 -2.01
C GLN A 203 -0.32 -25.62 -3.25
N CYS A 204 0.82 -24.95 -3.06
CA CYS A 204 1.65 -24.47 -4.16
C CYS A 204 2.89 -25.33 -4.33
N THR A 205 3.17 -25.77 -5.57
CA THR A 205 4.37 -26.49 -5.93
C THR A 205 5.17 -25.71 -6.97
N TYR A 206 6.51 -25.74 -6.83
CA TYR A 206 7.40 -25.14 -7.81
C TYR A 206 7.72 -26.18 -8.90
N THR A 207 7.47 -25.81 -10.14
CA THR A 207 7.86 -26.61 -11.28
C THR A 207 9.33 -26.38 -11.63
N ILE A 208 9.96 -27.33 -12.35
CA ILE A 208 11.36 -27.21 -12.82
C ILE A 208 11.58 -25.95 -13.68
N ALA A 209 10.53 -25.42 -14.30
CA ALA A 209 10.55 -24.17 -15.08
C ALA A 209 10.41 -22.90 -14.23
N ASN A 210 10.57 -23.00 -12.91
CA ASN A 210 10.42 -21.90 -11.96
C ASN A 210 9.01 -21.25 -11.98
N GLN A 211 7.98 -22.03 -12.34
CA GLN A 211 6.59 -21.61 -12.29
C GLN A 211 5.96 -22.17 -11.01
N THR A 212 5.23 -21.32 -10.31
CA THR A 212 4.44 -21.74 -9.15
C THR A 212 3.06 -22.19 -9.65
N THR A 213 2.71 -23.45 -9.36
CA THR A 213 1.39 -24.00 -9.60
C THR A 213 0.71 -24.21 -8.26
N CYS A 214 -0.41 -23.52 -8.03
CA CYS A 214 -1.19 -23.63 -6.81
C CYS A 214 -2.50 -24.38 -7.10
N THR A 215 -2.82 -25.37 -6.30
CA THR A 215 -4.09 -26.10 -6.30
C THR A 215 -4.82 -25.85 -4.99
N LEU A 216 -6.14 -25.83 -5.04
CA LEU A 216 -6.94 -25.80 -3.81
C LEU A 216 -6.61 -27.06 -3.00
N SER A 217 -6.32 -26.89 -1.72
CA SER A 217 -6.24 -28.02 -0.80
C SER A 217 -7.64 -28.60 -0.65
N ASP A 218 -7.83 -29.89 -0.99
CA ASP A 218 -9.05 -30.58 -0.65
C ASP A 218 -9.21 -30.56 0.88
N ARG A 219 -10.14 -29.81 1.38
CA ARG A 219 -10.60 -29.92 2.75
C ARG A 219 -11.25 -31.30 2.86
N ASN A 220 -10.48 -32.28 3.29
CA ASN A 220 -11.07 -33.56 3.69
C ASN A 220 -12.01 -33.31 4.86
N GLU A 221 -13.27 -33.65 4.64
CA GLU A 221 -14.35 -33.70 5.63
C GLU A 221 -13.97 -34.44 6.93
#